data_4585329af254ab2469733f17d630f4b1
#
_entry.id   4585329af254ab2469733f17d630f4b1
#
_cell.length_a   1.000
_cell.length_b   1.000
_cell.length_c   1.000
_cell.angle_alpha   90.00
_cell.angle_beta   90.00
_cell.angle_gamma   90.00
#
_symmetry.space_group_name_H-M   'P 1'
#
loop_
_entity.id
_entity.type
_entity.pdbx_description
1 polymer ?
#
loop_
_entity_poly.entity_id
_entity_poly.type
_entity_poly.pdbx_seq_one_letter_code
_entity_poly.pdbx_strand_id
1 'polypeptide(L)'
;MICLGIESTAHTFGTGLVDSKGNILANVKDMYRPPAGWGIDPSKAKQHHIDVADKIISEALIEKPDMIAYAAGPGLPPCLKVGRDKAVEYAKKFNIPIVPVNHCIAHLEIGKLLAKFKDPVMLYVSGGNTQVIAFEAERYRVFGETEDIGIGNLLDAFGRAAKIDFPAGPEIEELAKKGKYIELPYSVKGMDVTFSGIKTKLEKMIGKFPIEDLCYSLQETCFAMLVEVTERAMAHCQKNELILTGGVAANKRLAEMCAIMCKERGAKFFQVPIQYAGDQGAMIAWNGILSKELATKKYDKSEINSKWRTDEVDITWKS
;
A
#
# COMPACT_ATOMS: atom_id res chain seq x y z
N MET A 1 20.41 -13.94 -9.47
CA MET A 1 20.02 -13.96 -8.05
C MET A 1 18.50 -13.88 -8.00
N ILE A 2 17.89 -14.75 -7.21
CA ILE A 2 16.43 -14.86 -7.04
C ILE A 2 16.12 -14.61 -5.57
N CYS A 3 15.12 -13.77 -5.28
CA CYS A 3 14.64 -13.49 -3.95
C CYS A 3 13.20 -13.99 -3.79
N LEU A 4 12.92 -14.68 -2.68
CA LEU A 4 11.58 -14.97 -2.22
C LEU A 4 11.14 -13.88 -1.25
N GLY A 5 10.05 -13.19 -1.52
CA GLY A 5 9.49 -12.17 -0.64
C GLY A 5 8.27 -12.69 0.12
N ILE A 6 8.18 -12.39 1.42
CA ILE A 6 7.05 -12.74 2.27
C ILE A 6 6.40 -11.46 2.80
N GLU A 7 5.17 -11.22 2.37
CA GLU A 7 4.29 -10.16 2.85
C GLU A 7 3.33 -10.73 3.90
N SER A 8 3.22 -10.03 5.04
CA SER A 8 2.32 -10.45 6.13
C SER A 8 1.95 -9.30 7.07
N THR A 9 1.90 -8.06 6.56
CA THR A 9 1.77 -6.87 7.43
C THR A 9 0.38 -6.68 8.04
N ALA A 10 -0.68 -7.12 7.36
CA ALA A 10 -2.05 -6.89 7.82
C ALA A 10 -2.98 -8.09 7.53
N HIS A 11 -3.90 -7.95 6.58
CA HIS A 11 -4.88 -9.00 6.26
C HIS A 11 -4.44 -9.93 5.12
N THR A 12 -3.36 -9.60 4.42
CA THR A 12 -2.84 -10.39 3.30
C THR A 12 -1.62 -11.18 3.75
N PHE A 13 -1.61 -12.49 3.48
CA PHE A 13 -0.39 -13.28 3.44
C PHE A 13 -0.02 -13.52 1.98
N GLY A 14 1.15 -13.03 1.58
CA GLY A 14 1.58 -13.10 0.18
C GLY A 14 3.04 -13.55 0.04
N THR A 15 3.33 -14.30 -1.01
CA THR A 15 4.68 -14.71 -1.34
C THR A 15 4.96 -14.49 -2.81
N GLY A 16 6.12 -13.92 -3.13
CA GLY A 16 6.52 -13.68 -4.51
C GLY A 16 7.97 -14.05 -4.75
N LEU A 17 8.27 -14.42 -5.97
CA LEU A 17 9.61 -14.76 -6.43
C LEU A 17 10.02 -13.79 -7.53
N VAL A 18 11.13 -13.09 -7.34
CA VAL A 18 11.62 -12.05 -8.27
C VAL A 18 13.10 -12.28 -8.53
N ASP A 19 13.54 -12.09 -9.78
CA ASP A 19 14.97 -12.15 -10.13
C ASP A 19 15.65 -10.77 -10.05
N SER A 20 16.99 -10.76 -10.11
CA SER A 20 17.78 -9.52 -10.04
C SER A 20 17.62 -8.59 -11.25
N LYS A 21 16.88 -8.98 -12.28
CA LYS A 21 16.53 -8.14 -13.43
C LYS A 21 15.16 -7.48 -13.25
N GLY A 22 14.46 -7.81 -12.15
CA GLY A 22 13.09 -7.32 -11.88
C GLY A 22 11.98 -8.15 -12.54
N ASN A 23 12.29 -9.34 -13.07
CA ASN A 23 11.27 -10.23 -13.57
C ASN A 23 10.52 -10.88 -12.40
N ILE A 24 9.20 -10.71 -12.36
CA ILE A 24 8.33 -11.35 -11.38
C ILE A 24 8.03 -12.75 -11.86
N LEU A 25 8.62 -13.77 -11.21
CA LEU A 25 8.52 -15.18 -11.58
C LEU A 25 7.27 -15.83 -10.99
N ALA A 26 6.92 -15.45 -9.75
CA ALA A 26 5.71 -15.89 -9.06
C ALA A 26 5.19 -14.78 -8.14
N ASN A 27 3.86 -14.73 -7.93
CA ASN A 27 3.23 -13.82 -6.99
C ASN A 27 1.89 -14.41 -6.54
N VAL A 28 1.88 -15.04 -5.37
CA VAL A 28 0.74 -15.79 -4.81
C VAL A 28 0.34 -15.15 -3.50
N LYS A 29 -0.95 -15.03 -3.22
CA LYS A 29 -1.45 -14.47 -1.96
C LYS A 29 -2.82 -15.04 -1.58
N ASP A 30 -3.10 -14.99 -0.29
CA ASP A 30 -4.40 -15.23 0.29
C ASP A 30 -4.74 -14.12 1.28
N MET A 31 -6.03 -13.76 1.38
CA MET A 31 -6.46 -12.62 2.18
C MET A 31 -7.49 -13.03 3.22
N TYR A 32 -7.22 -12.71 4.48
CA TYR A 32 -8.23 -12.76 5.52
C TYR A 32 -9.36 -11.77 5.20
N ARG A 33 -10.58 -12.27 5.18
CA ARG A 33 -11.78 -11.46 5.00
C ARG A 33 -12.57 -11.45 6.30
N PRO A 34 -12.69 -10.30 6.98
CA PRO A 34 -13.53 -10.22 8.16
C PRO A 34 -15.01 -10.45 7.80
N PRO A 35 -15.84 -10.94 8.74
CA PRO A 35 -17.27 -10.99 8.56
C PRO A 35 -17.87 -9.62 8.20
N ALA A 36 -18.99 -9.62 7.46
CA ALA A 36 -19.66 -8.37 7.08
C ALA A 36 -19.93 -7.47 8.30
N GLY A 37 -19.64 -6.18 8.16
CA GLY A 37 -19.77 -5.19 9.24
C GLY A 37 -18.64 -5.15 10.27
N TRP A 38 -17.63 -6.03 10.18
CA TRP A 38 -16.50 -6.08 11.09
C TRP A 38 -15.22 -5.50 10.44
N GLY A 39 -14.31 -4.99 11.25
CA GLY A 39 -12.96 -4.62 10.83
C GLY A 39 -11.99 -5.81 10.93
N ILE A 40 -10.73 -5.58 10.56
CA ILE A 40 -9.68 -6.59 10.69
C ILE A 40 -9.40 -6.88 12.16
N ASP A 41 -9.61 -8.14 12.58
CA ASP A 41 -9.20 -8.66 13.89
C ASP A 41 -7.75 -9.17 13.77
N PRO A 42 -6.78 -8.58 14.49
CA PRO A 42 -5.37 -9.00 14.39
C PRO A 42 -5.12 -10.46 14.77
N SER A 43 -5.89 -11.02 15.69
CA SER A 43 -5.74 -12.41 16.13
C SER A 43 -6.24 -13.38 15.07
N LYS A 44 -7.37 -13.07 14.43
CA LYS A 44 -7.92 -13.87 13.33
C LYS A 44 -7.07 -13.75 12.06
N ALA A 45 -6.56 -12.55 11.75
CA ALA A 45 -5.62 -12.36 10.65
C ALA A 45 -4.33 -13.15 10.87
N LYS A 46 -3.77 -13.15 12.10
CA LYS A 46 -2.64 -14.01 12.46
C LYS A 46 -2.95 -15.49 12.22
N GLN A 47 -4.10 -15.98 12.69
CA GLN A 47 -4.47 -17.39 12.55
C GLN A 47 -4.59 -17.76 11.07
N HIS A 48 -5.27 -16.94 10.27
CA HIS A 48 -5.33 -17.11 8.83
C HIS A 48 -3.93 -17.22 8.20
N HIS A 49 -2.99 -16.33 8.59
CA HIS A 49 -1.62 -16.38 8.07
C HIS A 49 -0.93 -17.70 8.41
N ILE A 50 -1.10 -18.21 9.64
CA ILE A 50 -0.55 -19.53 10.05
C ILE A 50 -1.13 -20.64 9.17
N ASP A 51 -2.45 -20.61 8.92
CA ASP A 51 -3.16 -21.68 8.21
C ASP A 51 -2.78 -21.74 6.72
N VAL A 52 -2.49 -20.58 6.09
CA VAL A 52 -2.24 -20.51 4.64
C VAL A 52 -0.75 -20.46 4.26
N ALA A 53 0.15 -20.10 5.20
CA ALA A 53 1.54 -19.75 4.89
C ALA A 53 2.28 -20.81 4.11
N ASP A 54 2.26 -22.06 4.55
CA ASP A 54 3.05 -23.14 3.89
C ASP A 54 2.53 -23.42 2.48
N LYS A 55 1.22 -23.37 2.28
CA LYS A 55 0.60 -23.51 0.97
C LYS A 55 1.05 -22.40 0.03
N ILE A 56 0.90 -21.14 0.44
CA ILE A 56 1.21 -19.94 -0.37
C ILE A 56 2.71 -19.88 -0.69
N ILE A 57 3.58 -20.20 0.28
CA ILE A 57 5.03 -20.28 0.05
C ILE A 57 5.36 -21.39 -0.95
N SER A 58 4.77 -22.57 -0.79
CA SER A 58 5.01 -23.71 -1.68
C SER A 58 4.59 -23.42 -3.12
N GLU A 59 3.45 -22.77 -3.33
CA GLU A 59 2.98 -22.38 -4.66
C GLU A 59 3.89 -21.34 -5.35
N ALA A 60 4.52 -20.45 -4.58
CA ALA A 60 5.44 -19.45 -5.12
C ALA A 60 6.85 -19.99 -5.36
N LEU A 61 7.26 -21.08 -4.69
CA LEU A 61 8.58 -21.70 -4.79
C LEU A 61 8.75 -22.55 -6.06
N ILE A 62 8.62 -21.92 -7.23
CA ILE A 62 8.84 -22.58 -8.52
C ILE A 62 10.32 -22.78 -8.85
N GLU A 63 11.20 -22.00 -8.21
CA GLU A 63 12.65 -22.10 -8.29
C GLU A 63 13.26 -21.90 -6.89
N LYS A 64 14.47 -22.42 -6.68
CA LYS A 64 15.20 -22.23 -5.41
C LYS A 64 15.67 -20.79 -5.28
N PRO A 65 15.30 -20.05 -4.22
CA PRO A 65 15.77 -18.70 -3.99
C PRO A 65 17.22 -18.67 -3.46
N ASP A 66 17.92 -17.58 -3.73
CA ASP A 66 19.24 -17.28 -3.18
C ASP A 66 19.17 -16.55 -1.84
N MET A 67 18.01 -15.91 -1.56
CA MET A 67 17.72 -15.15 -0.34
C MET A 67 16.22 -15.05 -0.10
N ILE A 68 15.83 -14.76 1.15
CA ILE A 68 14.44 -14.49 1.51
C ILE A 68 14.34 -13.08 2.09
N ALA A 69 13.41 -12.28 1.58
CA ALA A 69 13.00 -11.01 2.16
C ALA A 69 11.67 -11.18 2.90
N TYR A 70 11.51 -10.47 4.01
CA TYR A 70 10.25 -10.45 4.74
C TYR A 70 9.87 -9.01 5.10
N ALA A 71 8.57 -8.70 5.09
CA ALA A 71 8.06 -7.43 5.57
C ALA A 71 8.27 -7.32 7.08
N ALA A 72 9.24 -6.50 7.48
CA ALA A 72 9.56 -6.30 8.89
C ALA A 72 8.67 -5.22 9.55
N GLY A 73 7.97 -4.44 8.75
CA GLY A 73 7.05 -3.37 9.17
C GLY A 73 6.94 -2.25 8.14
N PRO A 74 6.05 -1.27 8.40
CA PRO A 74 5.06 -1.23 9.47
C PRO A 74 3.95 -2.27 9.29
N GLY A 75 3.17 -2.54 10.38
CA GLY A 75 2.04 -3.47 10.28
C GLY A 75 1.59 -4.03 11.64
N LEU A 76 0.66 -4.98 11.60
CA LEU A 76 0.12 -5.65 12.77
C LEU A 76 1.16 -6.62 13.36
N PRO A 77 1.65 -6.42 14.62
CA PRO A 77 2.71 -7.23 15.18
C PRO A 77 2.46 -8.75 15.15
N PRO A 78 1.23 -9.26 15.41
CA PRO A 78 0.96 -10.68 15.33
C PRO A 78 1.15 -11.27 13.92
N CYS A 79 0.77 -10.52 12.89
CA CYS A 79 0.90 -10.90 11.48
C CYS A 79 2.36 -10.83 11.02
N LEU A 80 3.05 -9.73 11.30
CA LEU A 80 4.48 -9.55 11.02
C LEU A 80 5.34 -10.70 11.58
N LYS A 81 5.04 -11.16 12.80
CA LYS A 81 5.75 -12.27 13.42
C LYS A 81 5.61 -13.56 12.62
N VAL A 82 4.42 -13.85 12.08
CA VAL A 82 4.21 -15.06 11.27
C VAL A 82 5.10 -15.02 10.02
N GLY A 83 5.13 -13.91 9.28
CA GLY A 83 5.98 -13.77 8.09
C GLY A 83 7.46 -13.87 8.39
N ARG A 84 7.92 -13.19 9.47
CA ARG A 84 9.30 -13.28 9.96
C ARG A 84 9.67 -14.73 10.32
N ASP A 85 8.82 -15.43 11.05
CA ASP A 85 9.10 -16.80 11.52
C ASP A 85 9.17 -17.76 10.32
N LYS A 86 8.28 -17.63 9.34
CA LYS A 86 8.33 -18.39 8.08
C LYS A 86 9.57 -18.05 7.26
N ALA A 87 9.97 -16.79 7.16
CA ALA A 87 11.21 -16.41 6.50
C ALA A 87 12.41 -17.09 7.13
N VAL A 88 12.51 -17.12 8.47
CA VAL A 88 13.58 -17.80 9.20
C VAL A 88 13.55 -19.32 9.00
N GLU A 89 12.37 -19.94 9.06
CA GLU A 89 12.18 -21.38 8.85
C GLU A 89 12.71 -21.80 7.48
N TYR A 90 12.25 -21.16 6.41
CA TYR A 90 12.65 -21.52 5.04
C TYR A 90 14.10 -21.11 4.73
N ALA A 91 14.60 -20.02 5.29
CA ALA A 91 15.99 -19.61 5.13
C ALA A 91 16.95 -20.64 5.76
N LYS A 92 16.62 -21.17 6.94
CA LYS A 92 17.38 -22.28 7.57
C LYS A 92 17.32 -23.54 6.72
N LYS A 93 16.13 -23.89 6.22
CA LYS A 93 15.94 -25.08 5.36
C LYS A 93 16.81 -25.02 4.09
N PHE A 94 16.93 -23.86 3.47
CA PHE A 94 17.72 -23.66 2.25
C PHE A 94 19.18 -23.23 2.51
N ASN A 95 19.53 -22.91 3.76
CA ASN A 95 20.83 -22.34 4.18
C ASN A 95 21.18 -21.04 3.43
N ILE A 96 20.22 -20.14 3.30
CA ILE A 96 20.35 -18.86 2.59
C ILE A 96 20.07 -17.68 3.53
N PRO A 97 20.56 -16.44 3.21
CA PRO A 97 20.33 -15.28 4.05
C PRO A 97 18.89 -14.75 4.01
N ILE A 98 18.55 -13.96 5.03
CA ILE A 98 17.29 -13.21 5.12
C ILE A 98 17.56 -11.71 5.10
N VAL A 99 16.55 -10.94 4.64
CA VAL A 99 16.57 -9.47 4.59
C VAL A 99 15.25 -8.91 5.16
N PRO A 100 15.29 -8.09 6.21
CA PRO A 100 14.14 -7.31 6.63
C PRO A 100 13.92 -6.13 5.67
N VAL A 101 12.68 -5.92 5.22
CA VAL A 101 12.34 -4.79 4.35
C VAL A 101 11.15 -4.00 4.88
N ASN A 102 11.12 -2.71 4.56
CA ASN A 102 10.00 -1.85 4.90
C ASN A 102 8.89 -2.02 3.86
N HIS A 103 7.68 -2.32 4.33
CA HIS A 103 6.50 -2.55 3.51
C HIS A 103 6.13 -1.36 2.62
N CYS A 104 6.19 -0.12 3.16
CA CYS A 104 5.86 1.07 2.39
C CYS A 104 6.88 1.31 1.27
N ILE A 105 8.18 1.17 1.58
CA ILE A 105 9.25 1.26 0.58
C ILE A 105 9.07 0.20 -0.51
N ALA A 106 8.64 -1.02 -0.15
CA ALA A 106 8.39 -2.07 -1.13
C ALA A 106 7.30 -1.70 -2.14
N HIS A 107 6.20 -1.06 -1.69
CA HIS A 107 5.18 -0.50 -2.58
C HIS A 107 5.73 0.56 -3.53
N LEU A 108 6.63 1.42 -3.04
CA LEU A 108 7.24 2.47 -3.85
C LEU A 108 8.17 1.89 -4.91
N GLU A 109 9.06 0.99 -4.51
CA GLU A 109 10.07 0.42 -5.40
C GLU A 109 9.47 -0.53 -6.46
N ILE A 110 8.45 -1.30 -6.14
CA ILE A 110 7.76 -2.10 -7.17
C ILE A 110 7.05 -1.19 -8.18
N GLY A 111 6.49 -0.07 -7.72
CA GLY A 111 5.90 0.95 -8.58
C GLY A 111 6.93 1.55 -9.55
N LYS A 112 8.12 1.90 -9.07
CA LYS A 112 9.23 2.41 -9.89
C LYS A 112 9.70 1.38 -10.92
N LEU A 113 9.87 0.12 -10.49
CA LEU A 113 10.26 -0.96 -11.39
C LEU A 113 9.29 -1.10 -12.56
N LEU A 114 7.98 -1.12 -12.29
CA LEU A 114 6.94 -1.31 -13.30
C LEU A 114 6.77 -0.08 -14.21
N ALA A 115 6.82 1.12 -13.64
CA ALA A 115 6.73 2.37 -14.38
C ALA A 115 7.96 2.68 -15.22
N LYS A 116 9.12 2.12 -14.86
CA LYS A 116 10.43 2.51 -15.39
C LYS A 116 10.71 4.01 -15.22
N PHE A 117 10.18 4.60 -14.17
CA PHE A 117 10.42 5.99 -13.79
C PHE A 117 11.68 6.10 -12.94
N LYS A 118 12.37 7.23 -13.08
CA LYS A 118 13.65 7.45 -12.39
C LYS A 118 13.46 8.11 -11.03
N ASP A 119 12.66 9.16 -11.00
CA ASP A 119 12.53 10.02 -9.82
C ASP A 119 11.10 10.56 -9.63
N PRO A 120 10.12 9.66 -9.42
CA PRO A 120 8.72 10.06 -9.30
C PRO A 120 8.37 10.63 -7.92
N VAL A 121 7.34 11.46 -7.87
CA VAL A 121 6.47 11.59 -6.70
C VAL A 121 5.56 10.37 -6.66
N MET A 122 5.23 9.88 -5.49
CA MET A 122 4.38 8.72 -5.29
C MET A 122 3.20 9.09 -4.39
N LEU A 123 1.99 8.93 -4.90
CA LEU A 123 0.77 8.97 -4.10
C LEU A 123 0.47 7.53 -3.65
N TYR A 124 0.77 7.24 -2.39
CA TYR A 124 0.54 5.95 -1.75
C TYR A 124 -0.75 5.99 -0.93
N VAL A 125 -1.76 5.25 -1.37
CA VAL A 125 -3.11 5.23 -0.79
C VAL A 125 -3.56 3.80 -0.50
N SER A 126 -3.65 3.47 0.78
CA SER A 126 -4.07 2.14 1.26
C SER A 126 -5.16 2.26 2.33
N GLY A 127 -5.48 1.17 3.02
CA GLY A 127 -6.39 1.21 4.17
C GLY A 127 -5.91 2.20 5.22
N GLY A 128 -4.70 2.00 5.74
CA GLY A 128 -4.13 2.81 6.82
C GLY A 128 -3.27 3.98 6.35
N ASN A 129 -2.57 3.84 5.24
CA ASN A 129 -1.63 4.86 4.75
C ASN A 129 -2.26 5.74 3.67
N THR A 130 -2.03 7.04 3.79
CA THR A 130 -2.36 8.04 2.77
C THR A 130 -1.24 9.05 2.79
N GLN A 131 -0.28 8.91 1.88
CA GLN A 131 0.97 9.65 1.89
C GLN A 131 1.38 10.09 0.50
N VAL A 132 1.94 11.30 0.39
CA VAL A 132 2.65 11.79 -0.78
C VAL A 132 4.13 11.75 -0.48
N ILE A 133 4.86 10.94 -1.24
CA ILE A 133 6.24 10.58 -0.95
C ILE A 133 7.11 10.90 -2.16
N ALA A 134 8.31 11.43 -1.92
CA ALA A 134 9.34 11.59 -2.94
C ALA A 134 10.71 11.24 -2.37
N PHE A 135 11.63 10.87 -3.26
CA PHE A 135 13.03 10.62 -2.89
C PHE A 135 13.78 11.95 -2.92
N GLU A 136 14.25 12.41 -1.74
CA GLU A 136 14.97 13.66 -1.58
C GLU A 136 16.07 13.52 -0.50
N ALA A 137 17.25 14.08 -0.77
CA ALA A 137 18.38 14.01 0.12
C ALA A 137 18.69 12.58 0.60
N GLU A 138 18.81 11.67 -0.36
CA GLU A 138 19.18 10.24 -0.19
C GLU A 138 18.19 9.41 0.65
N ARG A 139 16.96 9.89 0.82
CA ARG A 139 15.88 9.18 1.55
C ARG A 139 14.51 9.41 0.91
N TYR A 140 13.61 8.48 1.14
CA TYR A 140 12.20 8.75 0.92
C TYR A 140 11.68 9.71 1.99
N ARG A 141 11.06 10.81 1.55
CA ARG A 141 10.48 11.83 2.42
C ARG A 141 8.98 11.86 2.22
N VAL A 142 8.25 11.93 3.32
CA VAL A 142 6.81 12.17 3.32
C VAL A 142 6.61 13.67 3.27
N PHE A 143 6.11 14.18 2.14
CA PHE A 143 5.82 15.61 1.92
C PHE A 143 4.42 15.97 2.38
N GLY A 144 3.49 15.00 2.37
CA GLY A 144 2.15 15.18 2.87
C GLY A 144 1.55 13.85 3.29
N GLU A 145 0.74 13.85 4.33
CA GLU A 145 0.05 12.65 4.81
C GLU A 145 -1.33 13.00 5.41
N THR A 146 -2.12 11.99 5.68
CA THR A 146 -3.33 12.20 6.48
C THR A 146 -2.96 12.33 7.96
N GLU A 147 -3.50 13.35 8.64
CA GLU A 147 -3.28 13.56 10.07
C GLU A 147 -4.21 12.70 10.96
N ASP A 148 -5.20 12.01 10.39
CA ASP A 148 -6.23 11.32 11.18
C ASP A 148 -6.56 9.90 10.69
N ILE A 149 -7.20 9.74 9.55
CA ILE A 149 -7.66 8.44 9.03
C ILE A 149 -7.17 8.24 7.60
N GLY A 150 -6.62 7.05 7.29
CA GLY A 150 -6.28 6.70 5.91
C GLY A 150 -7.51 6.66 5.01
N ILE A 151 -7.33 7.03 3.73
CA ILE A 151 -8.45 7.12 2.78
C ILE A 151 -9.21 5.80 2.63
N GLY A 152 -8.52 4.65 2.61
CA GLY A 152 -9.20 3.36 2.53
C GLY A 152 -10.02 3.07 3.77
N ASN A 153 -9.49 3.36 4.96
CA ASN A 153 -10.24 3.22 6.21
C ASN A 153 -11.42 4.19 6.29
N LEU A 154 -11.32 5.38 5.69
CA LEU A 154 -12.47 6.30 5.58
C LEU A 154 -13.57 5.68 4.73
N LEU A 155 -13.23 5.14 3.53
CA LEU A 155 -14.19 4.49 2.64
C LEU A 155 -14.90 3.32 3.34
N ASP A 156 -14.13 2.47 4.04
CA ASP A 156 -14.66 1.34 4.78
C ASP A 156 -15.51 1.75 6.00
N ALA A 157 -15.13 2.84 6.69
CA ALA A 157 -15.90 3.35 7.82
C ALA A 157 -17.26 3.93 7.37
N PHE A 158 -17.25 4.70 6.27
CA PHE A 158 -18.48 5.19 5.66
C PHE A 158 -19.32 4.03 5.13
N GLY A 159 -18.72 3.07 4.43
CA GLY A 159 -19.40 1.89 3.92
C GLY A 159 -20.10 1.12 5.02
N ARG A 160 -19.43 0.89 6.16
CA ARG A 160 -20.01 0.22 7.32
C ARG A 160 -21.22 0.97 7.87
N ALA A 161 -21.13 2.30 7.99
CA ALA A 161 -22.26 3.14 8.44
C ALA A 161 -23.43 3.11 7.43
N ALA A 162 -23.14 3.02 6.14
CA ALA A 162 -24.11 2.94 5.04
C ALA A 162 -24.56 1.50 4.72
N LYS A 163 -24.07 0.48 5.47
CA LYS A 163 -24.35 -0.95 5.25
C LYS A 163 -23.86 -1.49 3.90
N ILE A 164 -22.76 -0.95 3.40
CA ILE A 164 -22.01 -1.45 2.25
C ILE A 164 -20.97 -2.45 2.76
N ASP A 165 -20.80 -3.57 2.06
CA ASP A 165 -19.90 -4.65 2.46
C ASP A 165 -18.41 -4.27 2.33
N PHE A 166 -17.58 -4.91 3.15
CA PHE A 166 -16.13 -4.76 3.10
C PHE A 166 -15.49 -5.61 1.98
N PRO A 167 -14.53 -5.07 1.22
CA PRO A 167 -14.05 -3.67 1.21
C PRO A 167 -15.04 -2.76 0.48
N ALA A 168 -15.38 -1.61 1.09
CA ALA A 168 -16.44 -0.74 0.59
C ALA A 168 -16.05 0.08 -0.65
N GLY A 169 -14.74 0.27 -0.89
CA GLY A 169 -14.23 1.11 -1.99
C GLY A 169 -14.83 0.80 -3.36
N PRO A 170 -14.84 -0.45 -3.85
CA PRO A 170 -15.40 -0.81 -5.14
C PRO A 170 -16.90 -0.50 -5.28
N GLU A 171 -17.70 -0.79 -4.26
CA GLU A 171 -19.14 -0.52 -4.29
C GLU A 171 -19.43 0.99 -4.23
N ILE A 172 -18.66 1.74 -3.43
CA ILE A 172 -18.72 3.21 -3.39
C ILE A 172 -18.44 3.78 -4.78
N GLU A 173 -17.43 3.26 -5.50
CA GLU A 173 -17.09 3.68 -6.86
C GLU A 173 -18.25 3.46 -7.84
N GLU A 174 -18.92 2.30 -7.76
CA GLU A 174 -20.06 2.00 -8.64
C GLU A 174 -21.28 2.88 -8.32
N LEU A 175 -21.63 3.06 -7.05
CA LEU A 175 -22.74 3.92 -6.63
C LEU A 175 -22.47 5.39 -7.02
N ALA A 176 -21.26 5.86 -6.86
CA ALA A 176 -20.86 7.23 -7.19
C ALA A 176 -21.13 7.62 -8.65
N LYS A 177 -21.11 6.65 -9.60
CA LYS A 177 -21.39 6.93 -11.03
C LYS A 177 -22.77 7.53 -11.30
N LYS A 178 -23.72 7.34 -10.38
CA LYS A 178 -25.11 7.81 -10.51
C LYS A 178 -25.40 9.01 -9.61
N GLY A 179 -24.44 9.40 -8.79
CA GLY A 179 -24.59 10.43 -7.78
C GLY A 179 -24.42 11.85 -8.31
N LYS A 180 -24.88 12.80 -7.49
CA LYS A 180 -24.69 14.23 -7.67
C LYS A 180 -23.90 14.79 -6.51
N TYR A 181 -23.13 15.84 -6.75
CA TYR A 181 -22.30 16.46 -5.74
C TYR A 181 -23.13 17.16 -4.66
N ILE A 182 -22.79 16.89 -3.41
CA ILE A 182 -23.23 17.60 -2.22
C ILE A 182 -21.97 18.13 -1.52
N GLU A 183 -21.98 19.37 -1.12
CA GLU A 183 -20.84 20.02 -0.48
C GLU A 183 -20.45 19.34 0.83
N LEU A 184 -19.17 18.95 0.92
CA LEU A 184 -18.53 18.37 2.10
C LEU A 184 -17.41 19.29 2.61
N PRO A 185 -16.99 19.15 3.88
CA PRO A 185 -15.81 19.86 4.37
C PRO A 185 -14.58 19.57 3.53
N TYR A 186 -13.79 20.59 3.24
CA TYR A 186 -12.53 20.48 2.51
C TYR A 186 -11.40 20.95 3.43
N SER A 187 -10.54 20.03 3.85
CA SER A 187 -9.52 20.32 4.87
C SER A 187 -8.14 19.89 4.40
N VAL A 188 -7.43 20.84 3.79
CA VAL A 188 -6.02 20.72 3.38
C VAL A 188 -5.21 21.76 4.12
N LYS A 189 -4.12 21.36 4.78
CA LYS A 189 -3.21 22.25 5.49
C LYS A 189 -1.78 21.97 5.04
N GLY A 190 -1.23 22.90 4.26
CA GLY A 190 0.06 22.66 3.60
C GLY A 190 -0.08 21.54 2.56
N MET A 191 0.54 20.38 2.83
CA MET A 191 0.40 19.17 2.02
C MET A 191 -0.28 18.04 2.81
N ASP A 192 -0.75 18.31 4.04
CA ASP A 192 -1.47 17.33 4.86
C ASP A 192 -2.98 17.46 4.66
N VAL A 193 -3.68 16.35 4.89
CA VAL A 193 -5.13 16.25 4.74
C VAL A 193 -5.77 15.66 6.00
N THR A 194 -7.02 16.03 6.27
CA THR A 194 -7.82 15.45 7.34
C THR A 194 -9.19 15.03 6.82
N PHE A 195 -9.61 13.83 7.18
CA PHE A 195 -10.84 13.21 6.66
C PHE A 195 -11.92 13.00 7.73
N SER A 196 -11.61 13.10 9.02
CA SER A 196 -12.57 12.86 10.10
C SER A 196 -13.78 13.77 10.06
N GLY A 197 -13.60 15.04 9.64
CA GLY A 197 -14.71 15.98 9.42
C GLY A 197 -15.66 15.52 8.33
N ILE A 198 -15.11 15.01 7.22
CA ILE A 198 -15.90 14.44 6.11
C ILE A 198 -16.69 13.22 6.59
N LYS A 199 -16.01 12.28 7.28
CA LYS A 199 -16.65 11.09 7.86
C LYS A 199 -17.84 11.46 8.73
N THR A 200 -17.63 12.35 9.70
CA THR A 200 -18.67 12.78 10.64
C THR A 200 -19.85 13.46 9.93
N LYS A 201 -19.58 14.24 8.89
CA LYS A 201 -20.62 14.90 8.10
C LYS A 201 -21.44 13.88 7.34
N LEU A 202 -20.78 12.96 6.63
CA LEU A 202 -21.44 11.91 5.84
C LEU A 202 -22.32 10.99 6.71
N GLU A 203 -21.83 10.55 7.87
CA GLU A 203 -22.59 9.71 8.79
C GLU A 203 -23.93 10.38 9.22
N LYS A 204 -23.94 11.70 9.41
CA LYS A 204 -25.15 12.48 9.73
C LYS A 204 -26.11 12.65 8.54
N MET A 205 -25.61 12.41 7.32
CA MET A 205 -26.38 12.58 6.08
C MET A 205 -27.00 11.26 5.59
N ILE A 206 -26.54 10.11 6.07
CA ILE A 206 -27.12 8.80 5.76
C ILE A 206 -28.61 8.79 6.12
N GLY A 207 -29.44 8.32 5.19
CA GLY A 207 -30.91 8.32 5.32
C GLY A 207 -31.59 9.65 5.05
N LYS A 208 -30.84 10.74 4.83
CA LYS A 208 -31.38 12.06 4.47
C LYS A 208 -31.12 12.42 2.99
N PHE A 209 -30.13 11.80 2.38
CA PHE A 209 -29.73 12.00 0.99
C PHE A 209 -29.59 10.65 0.30
N PRO A 210 -29.73 10.59 -1.05
CA PRO A 210 -29.45 9.38 -1.82
C PRO A 210 -28.02 8.89 -1.55
N ILE A 211 -27.84 7.58 -1.39
CA ILE A 211 -26.53 7.01 -1.08
C ILE A 211 -25.54 7.25 -2.22
N GLU A 212 -26.00 7.27 -3.44
CA GLU A 212 -25.23 7.58 -4.64
C GLU A 212 -24.60 8.97 -4.57
N ASP A 213 -25.37 9.97 -4.10
CA ASP A 213 -24.89 11.35 -3.95
C ASP A 213 -23.83 11.44 -2.85
N LEU A 214 -24.00 10.70 -1.76
CA LEU A 214 -23.00 10.63 -0.68
C LEU A 214 -21.72 9.95 -1.16
N CYS A 215 -21.81 8.84 -1.90
CA CYS A 215 -20.67 8.15 -2.49
C CYS A 215 -19.92 9.04 -3.50
N TYR A 216 -20.65 9.72 -4.36
CA TYR A 216 -20.05 10.66 -5.34
C TYR A 216 -19.33 11.79 -4.63
N SER A 217 -19.97 12.45 -3.68
CA SER A 217 -19.40 13.58 -2.95
C SER A 217 -18.19 13.20 -2.12
N LEU A 218 -18.21 12.01 -1.49
CA LEU A 218 -17.08 11.45 -0.77
C LEU A 218 -15.86 11.31 -1.69
N GLN A 219 -16.03 10.65 -2.84
CA GLN A 219 -14.93 10.46 -3.81
C GLN A 219 -14.42 11.80 -4.33
N GLU A 220 -15.29 12.64 -4.88
CA GLU A 220 -14.87 13.90 -5.50
C GLU A 220 -14.13 14.80 -4.51
N THR A 221 -14.63 14.93 -3.28
CA THR A 221 -13.99 15.78 -2.28
C THR A 221 -12.64 15.21 -1.83
N CYS A 222 -12.60 13.94 -1.41
CA CYS A 222 -11.38 13.37 -0.88
C CYS A 222 -10.30 13.22 -1.95
N PHE A 223 -10.66 12.82 -3.16
CA PHE A 223 -9.69 12.66 -4.24
C PHE A 223 -9.17 13.99 -4.76
N ALA A 224 -10.01 15.05 -4.79
CA ALA A 224 -9.54 16.39 -5.08
C ALA A 224 -8.48 16.86 -4.08
N MET A 225 -8.71 16.63 -2.77
CA MET A 225 -7.71 16.93 -1.73
C MET A 225 -6.39 16.18 -1.97
N LEU A 226 -6.46 14.88 -2.28
CA LEU A 226 -5.27 14.07 -2.54
C LEU A 226 -4.51 14.53 -3.79
N VAL A 227 -5.22 14.86 -4.87
CA VAL A 227 -4.61 15.35 -6.12
C VAL A 227 -3.97 16.72 -5.90
N GLU A 228 -4.63 17.63 -5.17
CA GLU A 228 -4.08 18.95 -4.82
C GLU A 228 -2.76 18.85 -4.06
N VAL A 229 -2.72 18.04 -2.97
CA VAL A 229 -1.48 17.90 -2.19
C VAL A 229 -0.37 17.18 -2.97
N THR A 230 -0.75 16.26 -3.85
CA THR A 230 0.19 15.59 -4.75
C THR A 230 0.80 16.59 -5.75
N GLU A 231 -0.02 17.44 -6.34
CA GLU A 231 0.45 18.51 -7.24
C GLU A 231 1.40 19.47 -6.55
N ARG A 232 1.07 19.89 -5.32
CA ARG A 232 1.93 20.75 -4.50
C ARG A 232 3.30 20.09 -4.25
N ALA A 233 3.32 18.79 -3.92
CA ALA A 233 4.56 18.04 -3.74
C ALA A 233 5.36 17.94 -5.02
N MET A 234 4.73 17.64 -6.17
CA MET A 234 5.40 17.62 -7.48
C MET A 234 6.03 18.97 -7.83
N ALA A 235 5.31 20.07 -7.54
CA ALA A 235 5.82 21.43 -7.77
C ALA A 235 6.99 21.75 -6.84
N HIS A 236 6.87 21.43 -5.56
CA HIS A 236 7.90 21.68 -4.54
C HIS A 236 9.19 20.91 -4.84
N CYS A 237 9.09 19.64 -5.17
CA CYS A 237 10.24 18.79 -5.51
C CYS A 237 10.73 18.96 -6.96
N GLN A 238 10.04 19.76 -7.78
CA GLN A 238 10.34 19.96 -9.21
C GLN A 238 10.34 18.66 -10.02
N LYS A 239 9.46 17.70 -9.68
CA LYS A 239 9.36 16.39 -10.32
C LYS A 239 8.22 16.34 -11.33
N ASN A 240 8.44 15.60 -12.42
CA ASN A 240 7.52 15.48 -13.55
C ASN A 240 7.07 14.03 -13.82
N GLU A 241 7.15 13.17 -12.80
CA GLU A 241 6.71 11.78 -12.85
C GLU A 241 5.85 11.52 -11.61
N LEU A 242 4.66 10.93 -11.79
CA LEU A 242 3.76 10.54 -10.70
C LEU A 242 3.45 9.05 -10.78
N ILE A 243 3.63 8.36 -9.67
CA ILE A 243 3.15 6.98 -9.48
C ILE A 243 1.99 7.00 -8.47
N LEU A 244 0.88 6.36 -8.85
CA LEU A 244 -0.24 6.07 -7.96
C LEU A 244 -0.18 4.60 -7.56
N THR A 245 -0.08 4.31 -6.24
CA THR A 245 0.08 2.95 -5.71
C THR A 245 -0.72 2.74 -4.41
N GLY A 246 -0.85 1.49 -3.98
CA GLY A 246 -1.66 1.08 -2.82
C GLY A 246 -3.05 0.55 -3.24
N GLY A 247 -3.77 -0.06 -2.31
CA GLY A 247 -5.05 -0.71 -2.61
C GLY A 247 -6.13 0.24 -3.15
N VAL A 248 -6.18 1.49 -2.64
CA VAL A 248 -7.15 2.50 -3.11
C VAL A 248 -6.76 3.06 -4.49
N ALA A 249 -5.51 2.88 -4.92
CA ALA A 249 -5.06 3.25 -6.26
C ALA A 249 -5.81 2.52 -7.39
N ALA A 250 -6.50 1.42 -7.08
CA ALA A 250 -7.37 0.71 -8.02
C ALA A 250 -8.61 1.52 -8.44
N ASN A 251 -8.99 2.54 -7.66
CA ASN A 251 -10.15 3.39 -7.97
C ASN A 251 -9.90 4.20 -9.25
N LYS A 252 -10.79 4.01 -10.23
CA LYS A 252 -10.66 4.62 -11.57
C LYS A 252 -10.79 6.14 -11.54
N ARG A 253 -11.65 6.67 -10.65
CA ARG A 253 -11.86 8.12 -10.56
C ARG A 253 -10.61 8.81 -10.01
N LEU A 254 -9.99 8.25 -8.98
CA LEU A 254 -8.73 8.79 -8.46
C LEU A 254 -7.63 8.76 -9.53
N ALA A 255 -7.50 7.65 -10.26
CA ALA A 255 -6.54 7.52 -11.34
C ALA A 255 -6.79 8.54 -12.46
N GLU A 256 -8.05 8.74 -12.86
CA GLU A 256 -8.45 9.75 -13.85
C GLU A 256 -8.06 11.16 -13.40
N MET A 257 -8.36 11.55 -12.16
CA MET A 257 -8.03 12.87 -11.63
C MET A 257 -6.51 13.09 -11.59
N CYS A 258 -5.73 12.08 -11.18
CA CYS A 258 -4.26 12.13 -11.23
C CYS A 258 -3.75 12.27 -12.69
N ALA A 259 -4.33 11.54 -13.63
CA ALA A 259 -3.95 11.59 -15.04
C ALA A 259 -4.24 12.98 -15.64
N ILE A 260 -5.39 13.59 -15.34
CA ILE A 260 -5.74 14.94 -15.77
C ILE A 260 -4.72 15.95 -15.21
N MET A 261 -4.46 15.92 -13.91
CA MET A 261 -3.49 16.81 -13.26
C MET A 261 -2.10 16.68 -13.90
N CYS A 262 -1.62 15.46 -14.11
CA CYS A 262 -0.32 15.23 -14.76
C CYS A 262 -0.29 15.76 -16.20
N LYS A 263 -1.37 15.56 -16.96
CA LYS A 263 -1.48 16.08 -18.34
C LYS A 263 -1.39 17.61 -18.37
N GLU A 264 -2.12 18.31 -17.50
CA GLU A 264 -2.10 19.76 -17.41
C GLU A 264 -0.71 20.31 -17.00
N ARG A 265 0.03 19.55 -16.20
CA ARG A 265 1.42 19.87 -15.83
C ARG A 265 2.47 19.50 -16.88
N GLY A 266 2.12 18.75 -17.91
CA GLY A 266 3.09 18.13 -18.81
C GLY A 266 3.93 17.04 -18.15
N ALA A 267 3.42 16.42 -17.10
CA ALA A 267 4.06 15.34 -16.34
C ALA A 267 3.62 13.95 -16.80
N LYS A 268 4.43 12.93 -16.51
CA LYS A 268 4.09 11.53 -16.77
C LYS A 268 3.32 10.95 -15.60
N PHE A 269 2.33 10.11 -15.88
CA PHE A 269 1.54 9.39 -14.90
C PHE A 269 1.64 7.88 -15.10
N PHE A 270 1.74 7.14 -13.99
CA PHE A 270 1.67 5.69 -13.99
C PHE A 270 0.82 5.22 -12.80
N GLN A 271 -0.23 4.46 -13.09
CA GLN A 271 -1.00 3.73 -12.09
C GLN A 271 -0.45 2.32 -12.00
N VAL A 272 -0.04 1.89 -10.80
CA VAL A 272 0.41 0.52 -10.58
C VAL A 272 -0.74 -0.46 -10.88
N PRO A 273 -0.52 -1.49 -11.72
CA PRO A 273 -1.54 -2.48 -12.01
C PRO A 273 -2.11 -3.11 -10.74
N ILE A 274 -3.42 -3.35 -10.69
CA ILE A 274 -4.16 -3.79 -9.49
C ILE A 274 -3.53 -5.03 -8.81
N GLN A 275 -2.98 -5.94 -9.59
CA GLN A 275 -2.31 -7.15 -9.08
C GLN A 275 -1.05 -6.85 -8.28
N TYR A 276 -0.44 -5.66 -8.45
CA TYR A 276 0.76 -5.20 -7.76
C TYR A 276 0.53 -3.96 -6.89
N ALA A 277 -0.62 -3.33 -6.97
CA ALA A 277 -0.94 -2.12 -6.22
C ALA A 277 -1.22 -2.39 -4.73
N GLY A 278 -1.87 -3.52 -4.42
CA GLY A 278 -2.12 -3.96 -3.03
C GLY A 278 -0.99 -4.83 -2.48
N ASP A 279 -1.14 -5.27 -1.24
CA ASP A 279 -0.18 -6.11 -0.53
C ASP A 279 0.08 -7.41 -1.29
N GLN A 280 1.36 -7.75 -1.48
CA GLN A 280 1.78 -8.94 -2.23
C GLN A 280 3.29 -9.22 -2.05
N GLY A 281 3.69 -10.49 -2.26
CA GLY A 281 5.05 -10.94 -1.98
C GLY A 281 6.12 -10.44 -2.96
N ALA A 282 5.77 -10.17 -4.22
CA ALA A 282 6.76 -9.75 -5.21
C ALA A 282 7.37 -8.37 -4.91
N MET A 283 6.61 -7.43 -4.32
CA MET A 283 7.16 -6.14 -3.88
C MET A 283 8.20 -6.33 -2.76
N ILE A 284 7.95 -7.27 -1.85
CA ILE A 284 8.90 -7.59 -0.77
C ILE A 284 10.14 -8.25 -1.33
N ALA A 285 9.99 -9.18 -2.30
CA ALA A 285 11.11 -9.81 -2.98
C ALA A 285 11.98 -8.78 -3.73
N TRP A 286 11.36 -7.86 -4.47
CA TRP A 286 12.08 -6.81 -5.19
C TRP A 286 12.84 -5.88 -4.24
N ASN A 287 12.18 -5.41 -3.18
CA ASN A 287 12.85 -4.57 -2.20
C ASN A 287 13.98 -5.32 -1.47
N GLY A 288 13.82 -6.64 -1.24
CA GLY A 288 14.89 -7.50 -0.74
C GLY A 288 16.12 -7.55 -1.67
N ILE A 289 15.91 -7.63 -2.99
CA ILE A 289 17.00 -7.58 -3.98
C ILE A 289 17.74 -6.23 -3.89
N LEU A 290 17.01 -5.13 -3.81
CA LEU A 290 17.59 -3.81 -3.65
C LEU A 290 18.40 -3.68 -2.34
N SER A 291 17.88 -4.27 -1.27
CA SER A 291 18.47 -4.24 0.08
C SER A 291 19.44 -5.41 0.36
N LYS A 292 19.94 -6.10 -0.65
CA LYS A 292 20.77 -7.32 -0.52
C LYS A 292 21.97 -7.16 0.39
N GLU A 293 22.52 -5.97 0.52
CA GLU A 293 23.65 -5.65 1.38
C GLU A 293 23.34 -5.83 2.88
N LEU A 294 22.05 -5.79 3.23
CA LEU A 294 21.56 -6.05 4.59
C LEU A 294 21.32 -7.54 4.86
N ALA A 295 21.56 -8.39 3.86
CA ALA A 295 21.28 -9.82 3.95
C ALA A 295 22.17 -10.51 5.00
N THR A 296 21.58 -11.33 5.86
CA THR A 296 22.31 -12.00 6.94
C THR A 296 21.79 -13.42 7.20
N LYS A 297 22.69 -14.30 7.65
CA LYS A 297 22.35 -15.62 8.20
C LYS A 297 22.23 -15.63 9.73
N LYS A 298 22.28 -14.45 10.37
CA LYS A 298 22.08 -14.29 11.82
C LYS A 298 20.57 -14.24 12.11
N TYR A 299 19.90 -15.39 11.99
CA TYR A 299 18.43 -15.50 12.06
C TYR A 299 17.86 -15.14 13.43
N ASP A 300 18.64 -15.28 14.50
CA ASP A 300 18.33 -14.86 15.87
C ASP A 300 18.19 -13.34 16.05
N LYS A 301 18.78 -12.57 15.13
CA LYS A 301 18.70 -11.11 15.08
C LYS A 301 17.61 -10.57 14.16
N SER A 302 16.78 -11.46 13.59
CA SER A 302 15.66 -11.01 12.78
C SER A 302 14.57 -10.38 13.67
N GLU A 303 14.27 -9.10 13.42
CA GLU A 303 13.31 -8.33 14.20
C GLU A 303 12.18 -7.81 13.32
N ILE A 304 11.09 -7.40 13.97
CA ILE A 304 10.00 -6.66 13.35
C ILE A 304 9.94 -5.26 13.96
N ASN A 305 9.55 -4.27 13.16
CA ASN A 305 9.29 -2.90 13.63
C ASN A 305 7.90 -2.48 13.15
N SER A 306 6.89 -2.71 13.98
CA SER A 306 5.49 -2.45 13.63
C SER A 306 5.14 -0.99 13.34
N LYS A 307 6.03 -0.07 13.72
CA LYS A 307 5.89 1.39 13.53
C LYS A 307 6.98 1.98 12.64
N TRP A 308 7.64 1.16 11.85
CA TRP A 308 8.77 1.58 11.02
C TRP A 308 8.32 2.56 9.93
N ARG A 309 8.65 3.83 10.13
CA ARG A 309 8.26 4.89 9.20
C ARG A 309 9.04 4.81 7.89
N THR A 310 8.42 5.27 6.80
CA THR A 310 9.03 5.32 5.45
C THR A 310 10.26 6.21 5.42
N ASP A 311 10.26 7.32 6.14
CA ASP A 311 11.33 8.32 6.19
C ASP A 311 12.49 7.96 7.15
N GLU A 312 12.35 6.86 7.90
CA GLU A 312 13.41 6.30 8.75
C GLU A 312 14.28 5.25 8.04
N VAL A 313 13.91 4.85 6.82
CA VAL A 313 14.62 3.79 6.09
C VAL A 313 15.86 4.35 5.40
N ASP A 314 17.02 3.77 5.68
CA ASP A 314 18.24 4.07 4.96
C ASP A 314 18.23 3.37 3.58
N ILE A 315 18.31 4.16 2.54
CA ILE A 315 18.32 3.67 1.16
C ILE A 315 19.76 3.42 0.74
N THR A 316 20.15 2.15 0.64
CA THR A 316 21.52 1.73 0.31
C THR A 316 21.73 1.49 -1.18
N TRP A 317 20.66 1.45 -1.97
CA TRP A 317 20.69 1.33 -3.42
C TRP A 317 20.50 2.70 -4.09
N LYS A 318 21.16 2.92 -5.22
CA LYS A 318 20.89 4.10 -6.04
C LYS A 318 19.57 3.94 -6.76
N SER A 319 18.69 4.90 -6.58
CA SER A 319 17.41 5.00 -7.28
C SER A 319 17.60 5.37 -8.76
#